data_1c331aa75cecf3cec3c7da35467edd79
#
_entry.id   1c331aa75cecf3cec3c7da35467edd79
#
_cell.length_a   1.000
_cell.length_b   1.000
_cell.length_c   1.000
_cell.angle_alpha   90.00
_cell.angle_beta   90.00
_cell.angle_gamma   90.00
#
_symmetry.space_group_name_H-M   'P 1'
#
loop_
_entity.id
_entity.type
_entity.pdbx_description
1 polymer ?
#
loop_
_entity_poly.entity_id
_entity_poly.type
_entity_poly.pdbx_seq_one_letter_code
_entity_poly.pdbx_strand_id
1 'polypeptide(L)'
;ACKGNPGPGGWGAIMKYGDHVKELNGYSAETTNNIMELTAVIEALKSLTRPCAIILTTDSNYVKDGITQWIHNWKKKGWKTANKKPVKNKECWLQLDVEVQRHQIEWKWVKGHSGHPENERADELANEAVEDKRTRE
;
A
#
# COMPACT_ATOMS: atom_id res chain seq x y z
N ALA A 1 5.55 -0.01 8.82
CA ALA A 1 5.93 1.17 9.59
C ALA A 1 7.36 1.57 9.30
N CYS A 2 7.64 2.85 9.37
CA CYS A 2 8.96 3.41 9.10
C CYS A 2 9.61 3.88 10.39
N LYS A 3 10.89 3.54 10.58
CA LYS A 3 11.69 3.98 11.73
C LYS A 3 12.41 5.28 11.35
N GLY A 4 11.79 6.40 11.62
CA GLY A 4 12.20 7.68 11.07
C GLY A 4 11.51 7.92 9.74
N ASN A 5 11.61 9.12 9.18
CA ASN A 5 10.87 9.46 7.97
C ASN A 5 11.64 10.51 7.18
N PRO A 6 12.61 10.15 6.31
CA PRO A 6 12.90 8.78 5.84
C PRO A 6 13.71 7.94 6.81
N GLY A 7 13.70 6.64 6.59
CA GLY A 7 14.45 5.67 7.38
C GLY A 7 14.08 4.24 7.01
N PRO A 8 14.59 3.25 7.75
CA PRO A 8 14.21 1.85 7.50
C PRO A 8 12.73 1.65 7.76
N GLY A 9 12.06 0.90 6.90
CA GLY A 9 10.64 0.63 7.07
C GLY A 9 10.22 -0.73 6.53
N GLY A 10 9.09 -1.21 7.03
CA GLY A 10 8.47 -2.43 6.57
C GLY A 10 7.02 -2.18 6.16
N TRP A 11 6.50 -3.08 5.37
CA TRP A 11 5.11 -3.08 4.95
C TRP A 11 4.51 -4.46 5.17
N GLY A 12 3.20 -4.50 5.38
CA GLY A 12 2.46 -5.74 5.51
C GLY A 12 1.12 -5.61 4.84
N ALA A 13 0.63 -6.72 4.30
CA ALA A 13 -0.67 -6.76 3.63
C ALA A 13 -1.34 -8.10 3.85
N ILE A 14 -2.66 -8.06 4.00
CA ILE A 14 -3.50 -9.26 4.01
C ILE A 14 -4.52 -9.12 2.91
N MET A 15 -4.62 -10.16 2.10
CA MET A 15 -5.52 -10.17 0.96
C MET A 15 -6.42 -11.39 1.04
N LYS A 16 -7.73 -11.17 0.83
CA LYS A 16 -8.71 -12.25 0.78
C LYS A 16 -9.32 -12.31 -0.61
N TYR A 17 -9.33 -13.49 -1.19
CA TYR A 17 -9.99 -13.75 -2.46
C TYR A 17 -10.59 -15.15 -2.44
N GLY A 18 -11.92 -15.23 -2.61
CA GLY A 18 -12.63 -16.48 -2.39
C GLY A 18 -12.42 -16.96 -0.95
N ASP A 19 -12.04 -18.23 -0.79
CA ASP A 19 -11.74 -18.83 0.51
C ASP A 19 -10.25 -18.71 0.88
N HIS A 20 -9.47 -18.00 0.07
CA HIS A 20 -8.02 -17.88 0.28
C HIS A 20 -7.68 -16.62 1.05
N VAL A 21 -6.70 -16.75 1.96
CA VAL A 21 -6.10 -15.64 2.67
C VAL A 21 -4.61 -15.66 2.37
N LYS A 22 -4.07 -14.53 1.93
CA LYS A 22 -2.66 -14.40 1.61
C LYS A 22 -2.05 -13.27 2.44
N GLU A 23 -0.95 -13.56 3.11
CA GLU A 23 -0.21 -12.59 3.90
C GLU A 23 1.12 -12.30 3.22
N LEU A 24 1.48 -11.03 3.15
CA LEU A 24 2.71 -10.57 2.50
C LEU A 24 3.38 -9.52 3.38
N ASN A 25 4.70 -9.48 3.33
CA ASN A 25 5.43 -8.39 3.95
C ASN A 25 6.76 -8.15 3.23
N GLY A 26 7.36 -7.01 3.52
CA GLY A 26 8.64 -6.65 2.93
C GLY A 26 9.31 -5.52 3.68
N TYR A 27 10.57 -5.25 3.32
CA TYR A 27 11.44 -4.30 3.98
C TYR A 27 12.11 -3.37 2.97
N SER A 28 12.34 -2.12 3.38
CA SER A 28 13.16 -1.18 2.63
C SER A 28 14.10 -0.46 3.60
N ALA A 29 15.38 -0.36 3.21
CA ALA A 29 16.42 0.25 4.05
C ALA A 29 16.21 1.76 4.22
N GLU A 30 15.62 2.41 3.23
CA GLU A 30 15.33 3.85 3.29
C GLU A 30 14.04 4.16 2.57
N THR A 31 13.03 4.60 3.32
CA THR A 31 11.68 4.82 2.79
C THR A 31 10.91 5.78 3.68
N THR A 32 9.62 5.97 3.38
CA THR A 32 8.71 6.77 4.20
C THR A 32 7.46 5.95 4.51
N ASN A 33 6.69 6.37 5.50
CA ASN A 33 5.41 5.70 5.83
C ASN A 33 4.49 5.66 4.62
N ASN A 34 4.38 6.76 3.88
CA ASN A 34 3.48 6.82 2.71
C ASN A 34 3.92 5.85 1.62
N ILE A 35 5.23 5.74 1.36
CA ILE A 35 5.74 4.78 0.38
C ILE A 35 5.46 3.35 0.84
N MET A 36 5.62 3.05 2.13
CA MET A 36 5.34 1.71 2.65
C MET A 36 3.87 1.35 2.56
N GLU A 37 2.98 2.31 2.82
CA GLU A 37 1.54 2.10 2.67
C GLU A 37 1.16 1.80 1.21
N LEU A 38 1.71 2.56 0.26
CA LEU A 38 1.49 2.30 -1.17
C LEU A 38 2.08 0.96 -1.60
N THR A 39 3.30 0.66 -1.13
CA THR A 39 4.00 -0.58 -1.48
C THR A 39 3.22 -1.81 -1.04
N ALA A 40 2.64 -1.78 0.16
CA ALA A 40 1.82 -2.89 0.66
C ALA A 40 0.68 -3.21 -0.30
N VAL A 41 -0.05 -2.20 -0.75
CA VAL A 41 -1.17 -2.38 -1.67
C VAL A 41 -0.68 -2.86 -3.04
N ILE A 42 0.36 -2.22 -3.57
CA ILE A 42 0.92 -2.57 -4.88
C ILE A 42 1.39 -4.02 -4.90
N GLU A 43 2.17 -4.43 -3.90
CA GLU A 43 2.72 -5.78 -3.86
C GLU A 43 1.63 -6.83 -3.65
N ALA A 44 0.61 -6.53 -2.85
CA ALA A 44 -0.54 -7.41 -2.68
C ALA A 44 -1.22 -7.68 -4.02
N LEU A 45 -1.50 -6.62 -4.78
CA LEU A 45 -2.17 -6.75 -6.07
C LEU A 45 -1.29 -7.42 -7.11
N LYS A 46 0.01 -7.10 -7.14
CA LYS A 46 0.97 -7.70 -8.07
C LYS A 46 1.17 -9.19 -7.82
N SER A 47 0.95 -9.66 -6.60
CA SER A 47 1.10 -11.07 -6.27
C SER A 47 0.04 -11.96 -6.94
N LEU A 48 -1.03 -11.37 -7.45
CA LEU A 48 -2.07 -12.08 -8.16
C LEU A 48 -1.66 -12.23 -9.63
N THR A 49 -1.62 -13.46 -10.10
CA THR A 49 -1.12 -13.78 -11.45
C THR A 49 -2.14 -13.51 -12.56
N ARG A 50 -3.39 -13.25 -12.19
CA ARG A 50 -4.48 -12.98 -13.14
C ARG A 50 -5.45 -11.97 -12.54
N PRO A 51 -6.29 -11.32 -13.35
CA PRO A 51 -7.32 -10.41 -12.83
C PRO A 51 -8.24 -11.13 -11.85
N CYS A 52 -8.50 -10.49 -10.70
CA CYS A 52 -9.32 -11.06 -9.62
C CYS A 52 -10.30 -10.05 -9.08
N ALA A 53 -11.40 -10.55 -8.50
CA ALA A 53 -12.29 -9.75 -7.68
C ALA A 53 -11.84 -9.93 -6.22
N ILE A 54 -11.46 -8.84 -5.56
CA ILE A 54 -10.87 -8.88 -4.23
C ILE A 54 -11.45 -7.82 -3.30
N ILE A 55 -11.34 -8.09 -1.99
CA ILE A 55 -11.66 -7.11 -0.96
C ILE A 55 -10.32 -6.69 -0.37
N LEU A 56 -10.03 -5.38 -0.39
CA LEU A 56 -8.78 -4.85 0.11
C LEU A 56 -9.04 -3.89 1.25
N THR A 57 -8.55 -4.25 2.45
CA THR A 57 -8.72 -3.46 3.66
C THR A 57 -7.46 -2.67 3.96
N THR A 58 -7.60 -1.39 4.21
CA THR A 58 -6.47 -0.52 4.59
C THR A 58 -6.94 0.58 5.55
N ASP A 59 -6.04 0.98 6.45
CA ASP A 59 -6.25 2.11 7.33
C ASP A 59 -5.56 3.39 6.83
N SER A 60 -4.91 3.32 5.69
CA SER A 60 -4.14 4.43 5.14
C SER A 60 -5.05 5.51 4.56
N ASN A 61 -5.11 6.67 5.21
CA ASN A 61 -5.80 7.83 4.67
C ASN A 61 -5.12 8.33 3.39
N TYR A 62 -3.80 8.18 3.31
CA TYR A 62 -3.04 8.59 2.15
C TYR A 62 -3.47 7.80 0.90
N VAL A 63 -3.56 6.47 1.01
CA VAL A 63 -4.04 5.62 -0.08
C VAL A 63 -5.49 5.94 -0.41
N LYS A 64 -6.34 6.07 0.62
CA LYS A 64 -7.76 6.39 0.44
C LYS A 64 -7.96 7.68 -0.33
N ASP A 65 -7.33 8.75 0.12
CA ASP A 65 -7.49 10.06 -0.49
C ASP A 65 -6.95 10.08 -1.92
N GLY A 66 -5.84 9.41 -2.15
CA GLY A 66 -5.26 9.29 -3.48
C GLY A 66 -6.18 8.56 -4.45
N ILE A 67 -6.71 7.42 -4.05
CA ILE A 67 -7.57 6.59 -4.91
C ILE A 67 -8.93 7.25 -5.16
N THR A 68 -9.52 7.86 -4.13
CA THR A 68 -10.88 8.40 -4.23
C THR A 68 -10.93 9.83 -4.75
N GLN A 69 -9.85 10.60 -4.62
CA GLN A 69 -9.85 12.02 -4.95
C GLN A 69 -8.72 12.42 -5.89
N TRP A 70 -7.47 12.28 -5.45
CA TRP A 70 -6.32 12.88 -6.14
C TRP A 70 -6.02 12.30 -7.51
N ILE A 71 -6.14 10.97 -7.65
CA ILE A 71 -5.72 10.27 -8.86
C ILE A 71 -6.49 10.74 -10.10
N HIS A 72 -7.75 11.08 -9.94
CA HIS A 72 -8.59 11.55 -11.04
C HIS A 72 -8.08 12.87 -11.62
N ASN A 73 -7.67 13.79 -10.75
CA ASN A 73 -7.09 15.06 -11.18
C ASN A 73 -5.69 14.87 -11.76
N TRP A 74 -4.89 14.02 -11.16
CA TRP A 74 -3.54 13.74 -11.66
C TRP A 74 -3.57 13.19 -13.08
N LYS A 75 -4.48 12.28 -13.38
CA LYS A 75 -4.65 11.74 -14.73
C LYS A 75 -4.99 12.82 -15.74
N LYS A 76 -5.87 13.74 -15.36
CA LYS A 76 -6.27 14.86 -16.24
C LYS A 76 -5.13 15.84 -16.48
N LYS A 77 -4.23 16.00 -15.52
CA LYS A 77 -3.14 16.98 -15.56
C LYS A 77 -1.78 16.37 -15.91
N GLY A 78 -1.75 15.13 -16.39
CA GLY A 78 -0.52 14.48 -16.79
C GLY A 78 0.41 14.16 -15.63
N TRP A 79 -0.16 13.88 -14.43
CA TRP A 79 0.59 13.52 -13.23
C TRP A 79 1.51 14.63 -12.71
N LYS A 80 1.07 15.88 -12.87
CA LYS A 80 1.80 17.06 -12.42
C LYS A 80 0.98 17.87 -11.43
N THR A 81 1.68 18.53 -10.51
CA THR A 81 1.07 19.47 -9.56
C THR A 81 0.70 20.78 -10.27
N ALA A 82 0.03 21.68 -9.55
CA ALA A 82 -0.31 23.01 -10.06
C ALA A 82 0.94 23.78 -10.52
N ASN A 83 2.10 23.53 -9.89
CA ASN A 83 3.38 24.15 -10.25
C ASN A 83 4.12 23.39 -11.34
N LYS A 84 3.45 22.47 -12.05
CA LYS A 84 3.99 21.65 -13.14
C LYS A 84 5.14 20.72 -12.72
N LYS A 85 5.25 20.42 -11.43
CA LYS A 85 6.20 19.43 -10.90
C LYS A 85 5.54 18.07 -10.83
N PRO A 86 6.31 16.95 -10.95
CA PRO A 86 5.72 15.62 -10.78
C PRO A 86 5.04 15.48 -9.41
N VAL A 87 3.92 14.74 -9.36
CA VAL A 87 3.28 14.47 -8.08
C VAL A 87 4.20 13.64 -7.19
N LYS A 88 4.13 13.85 -5.88
CA LYS A 88 4.96 13.12 -4.93
C LYS A 88 4.64 11.63 -4.99
N ASN A 89 5.69 10.79 -4.97
CA ASN A 89 5.57 9.34 -5.08
C ASN A 89 4.90 8.88 -6.38
N LYS A 90 5.09 9.66 -7.46
CA LYS A 90 4.47 9.39 -8.76
C LYS A 90 4.66 7.96 -9.23
N GLU A 91 5.88 7.41 -9.10
CA GLU A 91 6.17 6.04 -9.56
C GLU A 91 5.28 5.02 -8.85
N CYS A 92 5.09 5.17 -7.54
CA CYS A 92 4.22 4.28 -6.77
C CYS A 92 2.77 4.41 -7.22
N TRP A 93 2.29 5.64 -7.41
CA TRP A 93 0.91 5.87 -7.83
C TRP A 93 0.64 5.32 -9.23
N LEU A 94 1.62 5.42 -10.14
CA LEU A 94 1.47 4.86 -11.48
C LEU A 94 1.38 3.33 -11.43
N GLN A 95 2.23 2.68 -10.61
CA GLN A 95 2.17 1.23 -10.43
C GLN A 95 0.85 0.80 -9.81
N LEU A 96 0.37 1.53 -8.81
CA LEU A 96 -0.91 1.23 -8.18
C LEU A 96 -2.06 1.37 -9.17
N ASP A 97 -2.06 2.41 -9.98
CA ASP A 97 -3.10 2.62 -10.98
C ASP A 97 -3.19 1.47 -11.98
N VAL A 98 -2.05 0.98 -12.46
CA VAL A 98 -2.01 -0.18 -13.34
C VAL A 98 -2.68 -1.39 -12.69
N GLU A 99 -2.36 -1.66 -11.42
CA GLU A 99 -2.92 -2.81 -10.71
C GLU A 99 -4.40 -2.63 -10.39
N VAL A 100 -4.84 -1.43 -10.07
CA VAL A 100 -6.26 -1.13 -9.83
C VAL A 100 -7.09 -1.37 -11.11
N GLN A 101 -6.54 -1.02 -12.27
CA GLN A 101 -7.21 -1.27 -13.55
C GLN A 101 -7.29 -2.75 -13.89
N ARG A 102 -6.35 -3.56 -13.39
CA ARG A 102 -6.29 -5.00 -13.65
C ARG A 102 -7.32 -5.81 -12.89
N HIS A 103 -7.71 -5.34 -11.69
CA HIS A 103 -8.55 -6.10 -10.77
C HIS A 103 -9.87 -5.40 -10.49
N GLN A 104 -10.84 -6.17 -9.99
CA GLN A 104 -12.08 -5.63 -9.45
C GLN A 104 -11.92 -5.56 -7.94
N ILE A 105 -11.75 -4.35 -7.40
CA ILE A 105 -11.41 -4.14 -5.99
C ILE A 105 -12.57 -3.53 -5.24
N GLU A 106 -12.99 -4.19 -4.15
CA GLU A 106 -13.85 -3.60 -3.15
C GLU A 106 -12.95 -3.09 -2.03
N TRP A 107 -12.89 -1.78 -1.88
CA TRP A 107 -12.05 -1.14 -0.87
C TRP A 107 -12.78 -1.08 0.46
N LYS A 108 -12.10 -1.49 1.53
CA LYS A 108 -12.58 -1.30 2.89
C LYS A 108 -11.64 -0.37 3.63
N TRP A 109 -12.14 0.82 3.91
CA TRP A 109 -11.40 1.84 4.64
C TRP A 109 -11.72 1.69 6.12
N VAL A 110 -10.71 1.42 6.95
CA VAL A 110 -10.87 1.28 8.39
C VAL A 110 -10.05 2.33 9.11
N LYS A 111 -10.41 2.66 10.35
CA LYS A 111 -9.62 3.58 11.16
C LYS A 111 -8.43 2.84 11.74
N GLY A 112 -7.25 3.45 11.70
CA GLY A 112 -6.06 2.88 12.32
C GLY A 112 -6.28 2.71 13.82
N HIS A 113 -5.72 1.64 14.38
CA HIS A 113 -5.80 1.32 15.80
C HIS A 113 -7.21 1.11 16.33
N SER A 114 -8.14 0.71 15.45
CA SER A 114 -9.55 0.49 15.83
C SER A 114 -9.85 -0.95 16.24
N GLY A 115 -8.84 -1.78 16.43
CA GLY A 115 -9.02 -3.18 16.81
C GLY A 115 -9.45 -4.09 15.67
N HIS A 116 -9.30 -3.66 14.43
CA HIS A 116 -9.65 -4.46 13.26
C HIS A 116 -8.61 -5.57 13.05
N PRO A 117 -9.00 -6.87 13.12
CA PRO A 117 -8.01 -7.96 13.09
C PRO A 117 -7.10 -7.99 11.88
N GLU A 118 -7.62 -7.76 10.68
CA GLU A 118 -6.79 -7.75 9.46
C GLU A 118 -5.79 -6.60 9.48
N ASN A 119 -6.20 -5.42 9.97
CA ASN A 119 -5.31 -4.28 10.05
C ASN A 119 -4.20 -4.50 11.08
N GLU A 120 -4.55 -5.06 12.22
CA GLU A 120 -3.55 -5.40 13.25
C GLU A 120 -2.55 -6.43 12.74
N ARG A 121 -3.02 -7.44 12.00
CA ARG A 121 -2.13 -8.45 11.42
C ARG A 121 -1.20 -7.84 10.37
N ALA A 122 -1.69 -6.91 9.55
CA ALA A 122 -0.86 -6.22 8.58
C ALA A 122 0.25 -5.41 9.27
N ASP A 123 -0.06 -4.75 10.38
CA ASP A 123 0.94 -4.03 11.18
C ASP A 123 1.99 -4.98 11.75
N GLU A 124 1.57 -6.13 12.27
CA GLU A 124 2.50 -7.15 12.75
C GLU A 124 3.44 -7.62 11.65
N LEU A 125 2.91 -7.89 10.46
CA LEU A 125 3.71 -8.33 9.31
C LEU A 125 4.74 -7.28 8.92
N ALA A 126 4.37 -6.01 8.94
CA ALA A 126 5.29 -4.91 8.65
C ALA A 126 6.41 -4.85 9.69
N ASN A 127 6.09 -4.98 10.97
CA ASN A 127 7.07 -4.97 12.05
C ASN A 127 7.99 -6.18 11.97
N GLU A 128 7.45 -7.37 11.67
CA GLU A 128 8.24 -8.58 11.49
C GLU A 128 9.28 -8.42 10.37
N ALA A 129 8.90 -7.77 9.27
CA ALA A 129 9.81 -7.53 8.14
C ALA A 129 11.02 -6.69 8.58
N VAL A 130 10.80 -5.66 9.39
CA VAL A 130 11.89 -4.81 9.90
C VAL A 130 12.76 -5.58 10.89
N GLU A 131 12.15 -6.30 11.82
CA GLU A 131 12.88 -7.07 12.84
C GLU A 131 13.71 -8.21 12.21
N ASP A 132 13.14 -8.95 11.27
CA ASP A 132 13.84 -10.03 10.57
C ASP A 132 15.09 -9.49 9.86
N LYS A 133 14.98 -8.35 9.23
CA LYS A 133 16.12 -7.73 8.55
C LYS A 133 17.20 -7.30 9.53
N ARG A 134 16.81 -6.72 10.65
CA ARG A 134 17.72 -6.31 11.71
C ARG A 134 18.45 -7.51 12.34
N THR A 135 17.73 -8.60 12.52
CA THR A 135 18.29 -9.82 13.11
C THR A 135 19.34 -10.46 12.20
N ARG A 136 19.17 -10.32 10.88
CA ARG A 136 20.09 -10.87 9.87
C ARG A 136 21.35 -10.02 9.69
N GLU A 137 21.30 -8.78 10.09
CA GLU A 137 22.43 -7.87 10.08
C GLU A 137 23.25 -7.98 11.37
#